data_fb128400733fd1375c47b226d8dec13e
#
_entry.id   fb128400733fd1375c47b226d8dec13e
#
_cell.length_a   1.000
_cell.length_b   1.000
_cell.length_c   1.000
_cell.angle_alpha   90.00
_cell.angle_beta   90.00
_cell.angle_gamma   90.00
#
_symmetry.space_group_name_H-M   'P 1'
#
loop_
_entity.id
_entity.type
_entity.pdbx_description
1 polymer ?
#
loop_
_entity_poly.entity_id
_entity_poly.type
_entity_poly.pdbx_seq_one_letter_code
_entity_poly.pdbx_strand_id
1 'polypeptide(L)'
;MGLFAEYGVSGRLTLQLKADWQDGEDAFVDYSGRGPIEIGATWQVWRDDRNAVSLYGGYTQAGEGRNAGYAAPGVGDHDWEARVSVGRSLGPMGERWGMDGAFVELQAARRLRDGLPDETRIDATAGARIGEDWMVLGQAFGGAADGGARWLSLEASVVRDFGAWSMQAGWRQTVAGQGIPISRGPVLAIWRRF
;
A
#
# COMPACT_ATOMS: atom_id res chain seq x y z
N MET A 1 6.05 4.32 -12.43
CA MET A 1 6.93 3.17 -12.05
C MET A 1 7.34 3.35 -10.60
N GLY A 2 7.23 2.29 -9.75
CA GLY A 2 7.51 2.40 -8.31
C GLY A 2 8.57 1.41 -7.85
N LEU A 3 9.32 1.80 -6.84
CA LEU A 3 10.24 0.96 -6.07
C LEU A 3 9.73 0.88 -4.64
N PHE A 4 9.66 -0.32 -4.10
CA PHE A 4 9.44 -0.57 -2.68
C PHE A 4 10.51 -1.54 -2.19
N ALA A 5 11.20 -1.18 -1.11
CA ALA A 5 12.21 -2.01 -0.49
C ALA A 5 11.99 -2.08 1.02
N GLU A 6 12.19 -3.27 1.57
CA GLU A 6 12.13 -3.52 3.01
C GLU A 6 13.40 -4.24 3.46
N TYR A 7 13.90 -3.85 4.63
CA TYR A 7 15.05 -4.48 5.26
C TYR A 7 14.79 -4.77 6.73
N GLY A 8 14.76 -6.05 7.09
CA GLY A 8 14.63 -6.50 8.47
C GLY A 8 15.93 -6.27 9.27
N VAL A 9 15.91 -5.29 10.16
CA VAL A 9 17.04 -4.99 11.05
C VAL A 9 17.10 -5.99 12.21
N SER A 10 15.94 -6.44 12.65
CA SER A 10 15.79 -7.42 13.72
C SER A 10 14.51 -8.23 13.53
N GLY A 11 14.26 -9.22 14.40
CA GLY A 11 13.00 -9.98 14.38
C GLY A 11 11.73 -9.14 14.61
N ARG A 12 11.85 -7.84 14.90
CA ARG A 12 10.72 -6.95 15.18
C ARG A 12 10.79 -5.61 14.46
N LEU A 13 11.94 -5.21 13.92
CA LEU A 13 12.15 -3.91 13.29
C LEU A 13 12.47 -4.08 11.82
N THR A 14 11.69 -3.42 10.96
CA THR A 14 11.86 -3.38 9.51
C THR A 14 11.96 -1.93 9.05
N LEU A 15 12.97 -1.61 8.27
CA LEU A 15 13.09 -0.34 7.56
C LEU A 15 12.41 -0.45 6.21
N GLN A 16 11.80 0.63 5.75
CA GLN A 16 11.08 0.72 4.49
C GLN A 16 11.53 1.92 3.67
N LEU A 17 11.62 1.73 2.37
CA LEU A 17 11.87 2.78 1.38
C LEU A 17 10.86 2.63 0.25
N LYS A 18 10.17 3.72 -0.09
CA LYS A 18 9.36 3.83 -1.31
C LYS A 18 9.87 4.99 -2.15
N ALA A 19 9.90 4.79 -3.44
CA ALA A 19 10.18 5.84 -4.40
C ALA A 19 9.40 5.54 -5.67
N ASP A 20 8.88 6.56 -6.34
CA ASP A 20 8.23 6.37 -7.63
C ASP A 20 8.69 7.39 -8.66
N TRP A 21 8.53 7.02 -9.92
CA TRP A 21 8.65 7.87 -11.07
C TRP A 21 7.29 7.91 -11.75
N GLN A 22 6.80 9.10 -11.97
CA GLN A 22 5.48 9.33 -12.52
C GLN A 22 5.62 9.94 -13.90
N ASP A 23 4.77 9.49 -14.78
CA ASP A 23 4.56 10.03 -16.11
C ASP A 23 3.05 9.99 -16.35
N GLY A 24 2.44 11.11 -16.58
CA GLY A 24 0.99 11.20 -16.64
C GLY A 24 0.53 12.44 -17.40
N GLU A 25 -0.62 12.26 -18.02
CA GLU A 25 -1.38 13.29 -18.72
C GLU A 25 -2.74 13.42 -18.03
N ASP A 26 -3.17 14.64 -17.79
CA ASP A 26 -4.53 14.91 -17.37
C ASP A 26 -5.15 16.04 -18.21
N ALA A 27 -6.40 16.40 -17.95
CA ALA A 27 -7.12 17.43 -18.72
C ALA A 27 -6.50 18.83 -18.62
N PHE A 28 -5.51 19.06 -17.74
CA PHE A 28 -4.96 20.38 -17.42
C PHE A 28 -3.45 20.46 -17.62
N VAL A 29 -2.71 19.39 -17.36
CA VAL A 29 -1.25 19.42 -17.41
C VAL A 29 -0.66 18.03 -17.57
N ASP A 30 0.34 17.94 -18.45
CA ASP A 30 1.24 16.79 -18.54
C ASP A 30 2.34 16.94 -17.50
N TYR A 31 2.70 15.86 -16.85
CA TYR A 31 3.78 15.84 -15.88
C TYR A 31 4.62 14.57 -16.00
N SER A 32 5.92 14.76 -15.91
CA SER A 32 6.90 13.67 -15.88
C SER A 32 7.98 14.03 -14.87
N GLY A 33 8.31 13.11 -13.97
CA GLY A 33 9.35 13.38 -12.99
C GLY A 33 9.32 12.43 -11.81
N ARG A 34 10.18 12.71 -10.84
CA ARG A 34 10.25 11.99 -9.60
C ARG A 34 8.96 12.22 -8.79
N GLY A 35 8.31 11.14 -8.43
CA GLY A 35 7.25 11.18 -7.43
C GLY A 35 7.79 11.30 -6.00
N PRO A 36 6.93 11.13 -4.98
CA PRO A 36 7.36 11.17 -3.59
C PRO A 36 8.36 10.06 -3.25
N ILE A 37 9.30 10.37 -2.34
CA ILE A 37 10.19 9.39 -1.70
C ILE A 37 9.79 9.29 -0.23
N GLU A 38 9.47 8.07 0.21
CA GLU A 38 9.10 7.78 1.60
C GLU A 38 10.15 6.87 2.24
N ILE A 39 10.60 7.23 3.43
CA ILE A 39 11.44 6.39 4.30
C ILE A 39 10.69 6.18 5.61
N GLY A 40 10.75 4.98 6.16
CA GLY A 40 10.06 4.70 7.40
C GLY A 40 10.54 3.43 8.09
N ALA A 41 9.97 3.19 9.26
CA ALA A 41 10.26 2.02 10.04
C ALA A 41 8.98 1.41 10.61
N THR A 42 8.88 0.09 10.52
CA THR A 42 7.81 -0.70 11.14
C THR A 42 8.37 -1.45 12.34
N TRP A 43 7.72 -1.29 13.49
CA TRP A 43 8.04 -2.03 14.70
C TRP A 43 6.87 -2.96 15.07
N GLN A 44 7.12 -4.28 15.10
CA GLN A 44 6.18 -5.28 15.57
C GLN A 44 6.12 -5.23 17.09
N VAL A 45 5.10 -4.58 17.64
CA VAL A 45 4.95 -4.34 19.08
C VAL A 45 4.41 -5.56 19.80
N TRP A 46 3.61 -6.37 19.11
CA TRP A 46 3.03 -7.59 19.68
C TRP A 46 2.79 -8.66 18.61
N ARG A 47 2.92 -9.92 19.00
CA ARG A 47 2.66 -11.09 18.16
C ARG A 47 2.35 -12.30 19.01
N ASP A 48 1.36 -13.09 18.56
CA ASP A 48 1.13 -14.47 18.99
C ASP A 48 1.15 -15.42 17.78
N ASP A 49 0.67 -16.65 17.94
CA ASP A 49 0.67 -17.67 16.88
C ASP A 49 -0.19 -17.31 15.67
N ARG A 50 -1.18 -16.43 15.83
CA ARG A 50 -2.14 -16.08 14.78
C ARG A 50 -2.25 -14.60 14.51
N ASN A 51 -1.87 -13.75 15.43
CA ASN A 51 -2.11 -12.32 15.34
C ASN A 51 -0.80 -11.54 15.45
N ALA A 52 -0.72 -10.39 14.81
CA ALA A 52 0.39 -9.45 14.95
C ALA A 52 -0.13 -8.02 14.98
N VAL A 53 0.53 -7.17 15.77
CA VAL A 53 0.29 -5.73 15.80
C VAL A 53 1.61 -5.01 15.56
N SER A 54 1.58 -4.06 14.64
CA SER A 54 2.74 -3.26 14.28
C SER A 54 2.42 -1.78 14.29
N LEU A 55 3.43 -0.97 14.60
CA LEU A 55 3.42 0.48 14.46
C LEU A 55 4.41 0.88 13.37
N TYR A 56 4.02 1.83 12.56
CA TYR A 56 4.89 2.43 11.54
C TYR A 56 5.00 3.93 11.77
N GLY A 57 6.19 4.45 11.54
CA GLY A 57 6.46 5.87 11.43
C GLY A 57 7.28 6.12 10.17
N GLY A 58 6.88 7.11 9.37
CA GLY A 58 7.53 7.43 8.11
C GLY A 58 7.57 8.91 7.81
N TYR A 59 8.53 9.29 6.99
CA TYR A 59 8.71 10.62 6.42
C TYR A 59 8.69 10.51 4.90
N THR A 60 7.95 11.39 4.25
CA THR A 60 7.86 11.47 2.80
C THR A 60 8.31 12.85 2.34
N GLN A 61 9.26 12.90 1.42
CA GLN A 61 9.61 14.09 0.67
C GLN A 61 8.81 14.09 -0.63
N ALA A 62 8.05 15.15 -0.86
CA ALA A 62 7.27 15.34 -2.09
C ALA A 62 8.14 15.34 -3.34
N GLY A 63 7.53 15.01 -4.46
CA GLY A 63 8.14 15.01 -5.79
C GLY A 63 7.52 16.02 -6.72
N GLU A 64 8.02 16.04 -7.95
CA GLU A 64 7.52 16.91 -9.03
C GLU A 64 6.18 16.41 -9.61
N GLY A 65 5.88 15.13 -9.41
CA GLY A 65 4.62 14.50 -9.81
C GLY A 65 3.49 14.80 -8.84
N ARG A 66 2.41 14.00 -8.92
CA ARG A 66 1.28 14.10 -7.99
C ARG A 66 1.63 13.52 -6.64
N ASN A 67 1.64 14.36 -5.61
CA ASN A 67 1.87 13.95 -4.23
C ASN A 67 0.58 13.54 -3.51
N ALA A 68 -0.57 13.88 -4.07
CA ALA A 68 -1.91 13.41 -3.66
C ALA A 68 -2.84 13.33 -4.86
N GLY A 69 -3.80 12.42 -4.84
CA GLY A 69 -4.79 12.27 -5.94
C GLY A 69 -5.68 13.49 -6.15
N TYR A 70 -5.82 14.35 -5.16
CA TYR A 70 -6.61 15.59 -5.19
C TYR A 70 -5.76 16.85 -5.41
N ALA A 71 -4.46 16.72 -5.56
CA ALA A 71 -3.54 17.85 -5.74
C ALA A 71 -3.05 17.96 -7.18
N ALA A 72 -2.70 19.16 -7.60
CA ALA A 72 -1.95 19.36 -8.83
C ALA A 72 -0.53 18.77 -8.71
N PRO A 73 0.13 18.42 -9.83
CA PRO A 73 1.53 18.01 -9.80
C PRO A 73 2.43 19.07 -9.15
N GLY A 74 3.45 18.63 -8.40
CA GLY A 74 4.40 19.49 -7.71
C GLY A 74 3.88 20.17 -6.44
N VAL A 75 2.62 20.02 -6.09
CA VAL A 75 2.05 20.60 -4.85
C VAL A 75 2.30 19.69 -3.66
N GLY A 76 2.73 20.29 -2.53
CA GLY A 76 3.11 19.64 -1.28
C GLY A 76 4.63 19.61 -1.09
N ASP A 77 5.08 19.63 0.15
CA ASP A 77 6.50 19.64 0.50
C ASP A 77 6.96 18.35 1.15
N HIS A 78 6.41 18.01 2.30
CA HIS A 78 6.74 16.79 3.03
C HIS A 78 5.59 16.31 3.90
N ASP A 79 5.62 15.02 4.22
CA ASP A 79 4.61 14.39 5.06
C ASP A 79 5.27 13.58 6.17
N TRP A 80 4.60 13.54 7.33
CA TRP A 80 4.86 12.57 8.40
C TRP A 80 3.69 11.63 8.50
N GLU A 81 3.94 10.32 8.54
CA GLU A 81 2.91 9.32 8.69
C GLU A 81 3.12 8.48 9.95
N ALA A 82 2.04 8.28 10.71
CA ALA A 82 1.96 7.26 11.75
C ALA A 82 0.86 6.26 11.36
N ARG A 83 1.15 4.95 11.49
CA ARG A 83 0.22 3.88 11.12
C ARG A 83 0.24 2.78 12.17
N VAL A 84 -0.93 2.22 12.44
CA VAL A 84 -1.10 0.97 13.18
C VAL A 84 -1.61 -0.10 12.22
N SER A 85 -1.05 -1.30 12.30
CA SER A 85 -1.47 -2.46 11.52
C SER A 85 -1.81 -3.62 12.46
N VAL A 86 -2.90 -4.30 12.16
CA VAL A 86 -3.33 -5.51 12.86
C VAL A 86 -3.55 -6.60 11.83
N GLY A 87 -2.78 -7.68 11.92
CA GLY A 87 -2.87 -8.84 11.05
C GLY A 87 -3.31 -10.08 11.80
N ARG A 88 -4.07 -10.96 11.13
CA ARG A 88 -4.49 -12.25 11.65
C ARG A 88 -4.37 -13.35 10.61
N SER A 89 -3.69 -14.43 10.97
CA SER A 89 -3.72 -15.69 10.23
C SER A 89 -5.02 -16.46 10.55
N LEU A 90 -5.73 -16.85 9.51
CA LEU A 90 -6.96 -17.66 9.62
C LEU A 90 -6.67 -19.16 9.54
N GLY A 91 -5.38 -19.53 9.31
CA GLY A 91 -4.95 -20.91 9.15
C GLY A 91 -5.40 -21.54 7.83
N PRO A 92 -5.22 -22.85 7.68
CA PRO A 92 -5.70 -23.60 6.51
C PRO A 92 -7.24 -23.59 6.46
N MET A 93 -7.78 -23.28 5.30
CA MET A 93 -9.22 -23.40 4.99
C MET A 93 -9.46 -24.58 4.03
N GLY A 94 -8.59 -25.61 4.13
CA GLY A 94 -8.15 -26.60 3.19
C GLY A 94 -9.23 -27.37 2.45
N GLU A 95 -9.97 -28.26 3.12
CA GLU A 95 -10.77 -29.28 2.41
C GLU A 95 -11.93 -28.72 1.57
N ARG A 96 -12.49 -27.58 1.95
CA ARG A 96 -13.64 -27.00 1.25
C ARG A 96 -13.26 -26.04 0.13
N TRP A 97 -12.09 -25.39 0.21
CA TRP A 97 -11.70 -24.30 -0.68
C TRP A 97 -10.32 -24.47 -1.33
N GLY A 98 -9.59 -25.55 -0.99
CA GLY A 98 -8.23 -25.79 -1.50
C GLY A 98 -7.22 -24.71 -1.08
N MET A 99 -7.46 -24.07 0.07
CA MET A 99 -6.62 -22.97 0.57
C MET A 99 -5.74 -23.47 1.70
N ASP A 100 -4.41 -23.42 1.50
CA ASP A 100 -3.42 -23.90 2.46
C ASP A 100 -3.13 -22.91 3.59
N GLY A 101 -3.57 -21.67 3.44
CA GLY A 101 -3.50 -20.63 4.45
C GLY A 101 -4.19 -19.36 3.99
N ALA A 102 -4.85 -18.68 4.92
CA ALA A 102 -5.46 -17.39 4.66
C ALA A 102 -5.09 -16.39 5.75
N PHE A 103 -5.13 -15.11 5.42
CA PHE A 103 -4.89 -14.02 6.37
C PHE A 103 -5.73 -12.80 6.05
N VAL A 104 -5.89 -11.96 7.06
CA VAL A 104 -6.47 -10.63 6.91
C VAL A 104 -5.58 -9.63 7.65
N GLU A 105 -5.53 -8.41 7.13
CA GLU A 105 -4.83 -7.28 7.74
C GLU A 105 -5.67 -6.02 7.63
N LEU A 106 -5.67 -5.22 8.68
CA LEU A 106 -6.27 -3.89 8.71
C LEU A 106 -5.21 -2.89 9.15
N GLN A 107 -5.15 -1.77 8.45
CA GLN A 107 -4.24 -0.66 8.74
C GLN A 107 -5.05 0.63 8.92
N ALA A 108 -4.66 1.45 9.88
CA ALA A 108 -5.15 2.81 10.03
C ALA A 108 -3.97 3.76 10.17
N ALA A 109 -3.97 4.84 9.41
CA ALA A 109 -2.90 5.81 9.37
C ALA A 109 -3.40 7.25 9.45
N ARG A 110 -2.60 8.10 10.06
CA ARG A 110 -2.71 9.55 9.96
C ARG A 110 -1.44 10.09 9.30
N ARG A 111 -1.62 10.90 8.27
CA ARG A 111 -0.56 11.59 7.55
C ARG A 111 -0.71 13.08 7.78
N LEU A 112 0.28 13.69 8.41
CA LEU A 112 0.41 15.12 8.59
C LEU A 112 1.21 15.67 7.41
N ARG A 113 0.65 16.65 6.71
CA ARG A 113 1.14 17.09 5.42
C ARG A 113 1.47 18.57 5.40
N ASP A 114 2.63 18.91 4.87
CA ASP A 114 2.98 20.31 4.59
C ASP A 114 2.60 20.67 3.15
N GLY A 115 1.91 21.79 3.00
CA GLY A 115 1.41 22.26 1.71
C GLY A 115 0.18 21.53 1.16
N LEU A 116 -0.36 20.55 1.90
CA LEU A 116 -1.57 19.80 1.56
C LEU A 116 -2.42 19.54 2.81
N PRO A 117 -3.74 19.29 2.65
CA PRO A 117 -4.58 18.84 3.78
C PRO A 117 -4.09 17.50 4.34
N ASP A 118 -4.11 17.38 5.65
CA ASP A 118 -3.83 16.12 6.36
C ASP A 118 -4.78 15.01 5.93
N GLU A 119 -4.32 13.76 6.00
CA GLU A 119 -5.09 12.58 5.59
C GLU A 119 -5.28 11.57 6.72
N THR A 120 -6.46 10.98 6.79
CA THR A 120 -6.71 9.73 7.51
C THR A 120 -6.92 8.63 6.47
N ARG A 121 -6.23 7.48 6.64
CA ARG A 121 -6.27 6.35 5.72
C ARG A 121 -6.64 5.08 6.47
N ILE A 122 -7.41 4.22 5.81
CA ILE A 122 -7.75 2.88 6.29
C ILE A 122 -7.58 1.93 5.11
N ASP A 123 -6.69 0.97 5.26
CA ASP A 123 -6.42 -0.04 4.25
C ASP A 123 -6.71 -1.43 4.82
N ALA A 124 -7.29 -2.29 4.01
CA ALA A 124 -7.58 -3.67 4.37
C ALA A 124 -7.03 -4.62 3.31
N THR A 125 -6.44 -5.72 3.73
CA THR A 125 -5.94 -6.78 2.86
C THR A 125 -6.47 -8.12 3.34
N ALA A 126 -6.96 -8.94 2.41
CA ALA A 126 -7.24 -10.35 2.62
C ALA A 126 -6.44 -11.16 1.59
N GLY A 127 -5.81 -12.23 2.03
CA GLY A 127 -5.03 -13.10 1.15
C GLY A 127 -5.26 -14.57 1.46
N ALA A 128 -5.13 -15.41 0.42
CA ALA A 128 -5.18 -16.85 0.58
C ALA A 128 -4.15 -17.53 -0.33
N ARG A 129 -3.43 -18.53 0.22
CA ARG A 129 -2.50 -19.39 -0.52
C ARG A 129 -3.26 -20.57 -1.10
N ILE A 130 -2.96 -20.88 -2.34
CA ILE A 130 -3.54 -21.98 -3.11
C ILE A 130 -2.39 -22.84 -3.62
N GLY A 131 -2.19 -24.02 -3.04
CA GLY A 131 -1.00 -24.83 -3.28
C GLY A 131 0.28 -24.12 -2.82
N GLU A 132 1.43 -24.57 -3.32
CA GLU A 132 2.73 -24.11 -2.85
C GLU A 132 3.13 -22.73 -3.43
N ASP A 133 2.71 -22.44 -4.66
CA ASP A 133 3.24 -21.32 -5.45
C ASP A 133 2.27 -20.16 -5.68
N TRP A 134 0.99 -20.31 -5.36
CA TRP A 134 0.00 -19.30 -5.68
C TRP A 134 -0.59 -18.61 -4.46
N MET A 135 -0.88 -17.32 -4.60
CA MET A 135 -1.65 -16.55 -3.62
C MET A 135 -2.62 -15.63 -4.35
N VAL A 136 -3.82 -15.51 -3.83
CA VAL A 136 -4.79 -14.51 -4.26
C VAL A 136 -4.89 -13.42 -3.19
N LEU A 137 -5.03 -12.17 -3.63
CA LEU A 137 -5.16 -11.00 -2.77
C LEU A 137 -6.39 -10.19 -3.15
N GLY A 138 -7.13 -9.77 -2.14
CA GLY A 138 -8.14 -8.72 -2.23
C GLY A 138 -7.75 -7.58 -1.31
N GLN A 139 -7.74 -6.34 -1.82
CA GLN A 139 -7.31 -5.18 -1.05
C GLN A 139 -8.32 -4.04 -1.22
N ALA A 140 -8.49 -3.27 -0.16
CA ALA A 140 -9.28 -2.05 -0.15
C ALA A 140 -8.41 -0.92 0.41
N PHE A 141 -8.38 0.22 -0.27
CA PHE A 141 -7.61 1.41 0.09
C PHE A 141 -8.57 2.57 0.23
N GLY A 142 -8.79 3.02 1.44
CA GLY A 142 -9.67 4.12 1.75
C GLY A 142 -8.96 5.30 2.37
N GLY A 143 -9.49 6.51 2.17
CA GLY A 143 -8.95 7.67 2.84
C GLY A 143 -9.86 8.90 2.75
N ALA A 144 -9.57 9.85 3.63
CA ALA A 144 -10.19 11.15 3.66
C ALA A 144 -9.14 12.21 4.00
N ALA A 145 -9.11 13.28 3.22
CA ALA A 145 -8.34 14.47 3.51
C ALA A 145 -9.20 15.48 4.29
N ASP A 146 -8.60 16.23 5.18
CA ASP A 146 -9.30 17.25 5.96
C ASP A 146 -9.89 18.36 5.08
N GLY A 147 -9.36 18.52 3.84
CA GLY A 147 -9.91 19.38 2.79
C GLY A 147 -11.15 18.84 2.07
N GLY A 148 -11.72 17.69 2.52
CA GLY A 148 -12.98 17.12 2.02
C GLY A 148 -12.84 16.07 0.91
N ALA A 149 -11.67 15.87 0.33
CA ALA A 149 -11.43 14.78 -0.61
C ALA A 149 -11.57 13.42 0.10
N ARG A 150 -12.22 12.45 -0.57
CA ARG A 150 -12.42 11.09 -0.04
C ARG A 150 -12.30 10.08 -1.17
N TRP A 151 -11.82 8.88 -0.85
CA TRP A 151 -11.70 7.81 -1.85
C TRP A 151 -11.85 6.42 -1.24
N LEU A 152 -12.24 5.51 -2.10
CA LEU A 152 -12.17 4.08 -1.87
C LEU A 152 -11.76 3.41 -3.17
N SER A 153 -10.66 2.67 -3.14
CA SER A 153 -10.19 1.86 -4.26
C SER A 153 -10.15 0.39 -3.85
N LEU A 154 -10.53 -0.48 -4.76
CA LEU A 154 -10.44 -1.92 -4.60
C LEU A 154 -9.41 -2.49 -5.56
N GLU A 155 -8.71 -3.53 -5.11
CA GLU A 155 -7.77 -4.30 -5.93
C GLU A 155 -8.01 -5.80 -5.73
N ALA A 156 -7.92 -6.53 -6.83
CA ALA A 156 -7.83 -7.98 -6.84
C ALA A 156 -6.57 -8.38 -7.62
N SER A 157 -5.76 -9.25 -7.04
CA SER A 157 -4.49 -9.68 -7.62
C SER A 157 -4.23 -11.17 -7.39
N VAL A 158 -3.42 -11.72 -8.29
CA VAL A 158 -2.84 -13.06 -8.16
C VAL A 158 -1.33 -12.91 -8.09
N VAL A 159 -0.72 -13.64 -7.17
CA VAL A 159 0.73 -13.71 -6.98
C VAL A 159 1.19 -15.11 -7.27
N ARG A 160 2.29 -15.25 -7.99
CA ARG A 160 2.97 -16.54 -8.20
C ARG A 160 4.39 -16.46 -7.69
N ASP A 161 4.76 -17.43 -6.86
CA ASP A 161 6.09 -17.59 -6.29
C ASP A 161 6.97 -18.45 -7.25
N PHE A 162 8.22 -18.02 -7.44
CA PHE A 162 9.26 -18.70 -8.22
C PHE A 162 10.56 -18.76 -7.38
N GLY A 163 10.51 -19.44 -6.25
CA GLY A 163 11.62 -19.50 -5.30
C GLY A 163 11.84 -18.16 -4.60
N ALA A 164 12.97 -17.49 -4.87
CA ALA A 164 13.26 -16.19 -4.26
C ALA A 164 12.49 -15.01 -4.89
N TRP A 165 11.82 -15.23 -6.00
CA TRP A 165 11.06 -14.23 -6.73
C TRP A 165 9.56 -14.49 -6.65
N SER A 166 8.77 -13.44 -6.70
CA SER A 166 7.32 -13.51 -6.84
C SER A 166 6.87 -12.48 -7.87
N MET A 167 5.88 -12.83 -8.66
CA MET A 167 5.24 -11.94 -9.62
C MET A 167 3.78 -11.74 -9.23
N GLN A 168 3.33 -10.49 -9.21
CA GLN A 168 1.93 -10.12 -8.98
C GLN A 168 1.34 -9.54 -10.25
N ALA A 169 0.11 -9.95 -10.57
CA ALA A 169 -0.72 -9.33 -11.59
C ALA A 169 -2.11 -9.11 -11.01
N GLY A 170 -2.67 -7.93 -11.23
CA GLY A 170 -3.98 -7.56 -10.68
C GLY A 170 -4.61 -6.38 -11.40
N TRP A 171 -5.74 -5.98 -10.85
CA TRP A 171 -6.49 -4.82 -11.30
C TRP A 171 -6.93 -3.99 -10.11
N ARG A 172 -6.65 -2.68 -10.15
CA ARG A 172 -7.11 -1.71 -9.15
C ARG A 172 -8.09 -0.74 -9.78
N GLN A 173 -9.13 -0.40 -9.02
CA GLN A 173 -10.13 0.57 -9.44
C GLN A 173 -10.59 1.41 -8.25
N THR A 174 -10.71 2.72 -8.46
CA THR A 174 -11.44 3.61 -7.56
C THR A 174 -12.94 3.39 -7.74
N VAL A 175 -13.61 2.90 -6.71
CA VAL A 175 -15.04 2.57 -6.73
C VAL A 175 -15.92 3.69 -6.15
N ALA A 176 -15.33 4.54 -5.29
CA ALA A 176 -15.96 5.75 -4.79
C ALA A 176 -14.92 6.84 -4.62
N GLY A 177 -15.28 8.08 -4.95
CA GLY A 177 -14.41 9.24 -4.83
C GLY A 177 -15.17 10.55 -4.82
N GLN A 178 -14.69 11.49 -4.01
CA GLN A 178 -15.13 12.88 -3.98
C GLN A 178 -13.88 13.75 -3.97
N GLY A 179 -13.80 14.72 -4.88
CA GLY A 179 -12.63 15.60 -5.00
C GLY A 179 -11.35 14.90 -5.47
N ILE A 180 -11.48 13.70 -6.06
CA ILE A 180 -10.39 12.96 -6.69
C ILE A 180 -10.84 12.40 -8.04
N PRO A 181 -9.94 12.21 -9.01
CA PRO A 181 -10.25 11.50 -10.23
C PRO A 181 -10.53 10.01 -9.95
N ILE A 182 -11.49 9.44 -10.65
CA ILE A 182 -11.71 8.00 -10.68
C ILE A 182 -10.64 7.37 -11.57
N SER A 183 -9.84 6.50 -11.00
CA SER A 183 -8.77 5.79 -11.71
C SER A 183 -9.01 4.29 -11.73
N ARG A 184 -8.51 3.64 -12.77
CA ARG A 184 -8.50 2.18 -12.91
C ARG A 184 -7.31 1.75 -13.75
N GLY A 185 -6.75 0.60 -13.46
CA GLY A 185 -5.63 0.10 -14.25
C GLY A 185 -5.07 -1.23 -13.75
N PRO A 186 -4.22 -1.85 -14.57
CA PRO A 186 -3.50 -3.04 -14.16
C PRO A 186 -2.48 -2.73 -13.06
N VAL A 187 -2.26 -3.70 -12.20
CA VAL A 187 -1.20 -3.73 -11.20
C VAL A 187 -0.25 -4.84 -11.58
N LEU A 188 1.03 -4.52 -11.75
CA LEU A 188 2.10 -5.47 -11.99
C LEU A 188 3.21 -5.21 -10.99
N ALA A 189 3.67 -6.23 -10.30
CA ALA A 189 4.79 -6.13 -9.39
C ALA A 189 5.68 -7.38 -9.44
N ILE A 190 6.95 -7.17 -9.14
CA ILE A 190 7.94 -8.24 -8.98
C ILE A 190 8.58 -8.03 -7.61
N TRP A 191 8.58 -9.07 -6.78
CA TRP A 191 9.20 -9.08 -5.47
C TRP A 191 10.39 -10.03 -5.45
N ARG A 192 11.40 -9.66 -4.68
CA ARG A 192 12.53 -10.54 -4.40
C ARG A 192 12.76 -10.62 -2.89
N ARG A 193 12.85 -11.84 -2.38
CA ARG A 193 13.25 -12.11 -0.99
C ARG A 193 14.74 -12.44 -0.95
N PHE A 194 15.45 -11.86 0.01
CA PHE A 194 16.90 -12.03 0.21
C PHE A 194 17.16 -12.89 1.44
#